data_1241821e5e7cce933dd327ee8950462d
#
_entry.id   1241821e5e7cce933dd327ee8950462d
#
_cell.length_a   1.000
_cell.length_b   1.000
_cell.length_c   1.000
_cell.angle_alpha   90.00
_cell.angle_beta   90.00
_cell.angle_gamma   90.00
#
_symmetry.space_group_name_H-M   'P 1'
#
loop_
_entity.id
_entity.type
_entity.pdbx_description
1 polymer ?
#
loop_
_entity_poly.entity_id
_entity_poly.type
_entity_poly.pdbx_seq_one_letter_code
_entity_poly.pdbx_strand_id
1 'polypeptide(L)'
;MEVRTAKTAGFCFGVKRAVATVYEEIKNGKDKQEIIYTYGPIIHNEQVVSDLENKGVRVIYGKEDLKSITEGTVIIRSHGVDRETYDMIRSQGLKLVDATCPFVKKIHRTVEEKSRAGYAIIIIGNEDHPEVQGIKGWSESDTYIMNTEEEAEKFSIFPGKKLCVVAQTTFNYKKFDKMVEIIAKKRYDIVVVNTICNATNERQVEA
;
A
#
# COMPACT_ATOMS: atom_id res chain seq x y z
N MET A 1 14.86 31.83 18.26
CA MET A 1 13.97 30.81 17.62
C MET A 1 14.50 29.48 18.07
N GLU A 2 13.69 28.69 18.77
CA GLU A 2 14.07 27.33 19.21
C GLU A 2 13.58 26.32 18.16
N VAL A 3 14.46 25.45 17.68
CA VAL A 3 14.12 24.35 16.75
C VAL A 3 14.16 23.05 17.52
N ARG A 4 13.06 22.31 17.53
CA ARG A 4 12.95 20.99 18.16
C ARG A 4 12.72 19.93 17.09
N THR A 5 13.54 18.90 17.11
CA THR A 5 13.34 17.73 16.25
C THR A 5 12.45 16.71 16.95
N ALA A 6 11.40 16.24 16.25
CA ALA A 6 10.54 15.18 16.76
C ALA A 6 11.34 13.89 17.00
N LYS A 7 11.02 13.14 18.06
CA LYS A 7 11.68 11.85 18.40
C LYS A 7 11.44 10.79 17.31
N THR A 8 10.27 10.86 16.65
CA THR A 8 9.86 9.94 15.58
C THR A 8 10.24 10.45 14.17
N ALA A 9 11.12 11.50 14.08
CA ALA A 9 11.57 12.01 12.79
C ALA A 9 12.34 10.97 11.98
N GLY A 10 12.27 11.09 10.65
CA GLY A 10 12.96 10.22 9.69
C GLY A 10 12.09 9.10 9.14
N PHE A 11 12.71 8.14 8.45
CA PHE A 11 12.00 7.02 7.82
C PHE A 11 11.53 5.98 8.85
N CYS A 12 10.28 5.52 8.71
CA CYS A 12 9.79 4.39 9.49
C CYS A 12 10.47 3.07 9.03
N PHE A 13 10.24 1.99 9.77
CA PHE A 13 10.79 0.67 9.46
C PHE A 13 10.48 0.21 8.02
N GLY A 14 9.22 0.35 7.57
CA GLY A 14 8.79 -0.09 6.23
C GLY A 14 9.53 0.66 5.13
N VAL A 15 9.67 1.98 5.27
CA VAL A 15 10.40 2.83 4.32
C VAL A 15 11.89 2.52 4.32
N LYS A 16 12.52 2.41 5.50
CA LYS A 16 13.96 2.04 5.60
C LYS A 16 14.23 0.70 4.91
N ARG A 17 13.37 -0.30 5.16
CA ARG A 17 13.48 -1.61 4.53
C ARG A 17 13.37 -1.53 3.01
N ALA A 18 12.36 -0.82 2.48
CA ALA A 18 12.15 -0.72 1.04
C ALA A 18 13.35 -0.07 0.33
N VAL A 19 13.87 1.02 0.89
CA VAL A 19 15.06 1.70 0.35
C VAL A 19 16.29 0.80 0.43
N ALA A 20 16.54 0.15 1.56
CA ALA A 20 17.65 -0.79 1.73
C ALA A 20 17.60 -1.93 0.71
N THR A 21 16.43 -2.49 0.44
CA THR A 21 16.23 -3.55 -0.57
C THR A 21 16.72 -3.12 -1.94
N VAL A 22 16.43 -1.88 -2.38
CA VAL A 22 16.91 -1.39 -3.69
C VAL A 22 18.42 -1.26 -3.71
N TYR A 23 19.03 -0.72 -2.65
CA TYR A 23 20.51 -0.63 -2.58
C TYR A 23 21.20 -1.99 -2.56
N GLU A 24 20.59 -2.98 -1.90
CA GLU A 24 21.10 -4.37 -1.92
C GLU A 24 21.05 -4.96 -3.33
N GLU A 25 19.94 -4.78 -4.06
CA GLU A 25 19.82 -5.24 -5.44
C GLU A 25 20.81 -4.52 -6.37
N ILE A 26 21.02 -3.21 -6.21
CA ILE A 26 22.06 -2.47 -6.95
C ILE A 26 23.45 -3.08 -6.70
N LYS A 27 23.77 -3.39 -5.44
CA LYS A 27 25.06 -3.99 -5.08
C LYS A 27 25.23 -5.38 -5.69
N ASN A 28 24.18 -6.21 -5.61
CA ASN A 28 24.21 -7.60 -6.09
C ASN A 28 24.17 -7.69 -7.62
N GLY A 29 23.58 -6.71 -8.30
CA GLY A 29 23.46 -6.64 -9.76
C GLY A 29 24.66 -6.05 -10.48
N LYS A 30 25.58 -5.36 -9.77
CA LYS A 30 26.71 -4.65 -10.37
C LYS A 30 27.59 -5.53 -11.27
N ASP A 31 27.92 -6.73 -10.79
CA ASP A 31 28.80 -7.64 -11.52
C ASP A 31 28.11 -8.33 -12.70
N LYS A 32 26.77 -8.29 -12.73
CA LYS A 32 25.93 -8.95 -13.75
C LYS A 32 25.37 -8.00 -14.78
N GLN A 33 25.62 -6.69 -14.66
CA GLN A 33 24.98 -5.64 -15.48
C GLN A 33 23.45 -5.75 -15.50
N GLU A 34 22.85 -6.24 -14.39
CA GLU A 34 21.42 -6.47 -14.26
C GLU A 34 20.66 -5.14 -14.23
N ILE A 35 19.64 -5.01 -15.07
CA ILE A 35 18.79 -3.83 -15.09
C ILE A 35 17.79 -3.91 -13.92
N ILE A 36 17.74 -2.86 -13.12
CA ILE A 36 16.85 -2.79 -11.95
C ILE A 36 15.75 -1.78 -12.20
N TYR A 37 14.53 -2.21 -11.98
CA TYR A 37 13.33 -1.39 -12.07
C TYR A 37 12.64 -1.30 -10.71
N THR A 38 12.01 -0.16 -10.41
CA THR A 38 11.02 -0.05 -9.34
C THR A 38 9.64 0.17 -9.94
N TYR A 39 8.63 -0.57 -9.50
CA TYR A 39 7.26 -0.36 -9.93
C TYR A 39 6.64 0.80 -9.14
N GLY A 40 6.62 1.97 -9.76
CA GLY A 40 6.41 3.28 -9.14
C GLY A 40 7.62 3.72 -8.30
N PRO A 41 7.63 4.99 -7.85
CA PRO A 41 8.64 5.49 -6.91
C PRO A 41 8.68 4.60 -5.66
N ILE A 42 9.87 4.15 -5.24
CA ILE A 42 10.02 3.20 -4.12
C ILE A 42 9.37 3.72 -2.83
N ILE A 43 9.43 5.03 -2.63
CA ILE A 43 8.80 5.81 -1.57
C ILE A 43 8.45 7.20 -2.10
N HIS A 44 7.59 7.94 -1.39
CA HIS A 44 7.31 9.36 -1.70
C HIS A 44 8.43 10.27 -1.20
N ASN A 45 9.59 10.23 -1.85
CA ASN A 45 10.72 11.13 -1.58
C ASN A 45 11.56 11.29 -2.85
N GLU A 46 11.46 12.46 -3.48
CA GLU A 46 12.10 12.77 -4.76
C GLU A 46 13.62 12.65 -4.69
N GLN A 47 14.25 13.05 -3.57
CA GLN A 47 15.70 12.97 -3.42
C GLN A 47 16.19 11.52 -3.43
N VAL A 48 15.46 10.61 -2.76
CA VAL A 48 15.79 9.18 -2.77
C VAL A 48 15.58 8.60 -4.16
N VAL A 49 14.48 8.93 -4.83
CA VAL A 49 14.19 8.44 -6.18
C VAL A 49 15.28 8.91 -7.14
N SER A 50 15.65 10.19 -7.13
CA SER A 50 16.71 10.75 -7.98
C SER A 50 18.08 10.11 -7.71
N ASP A 51 18.42 9.82 -6.43
CA ASP A 51 19.67 9.14 -6.10
C ASP A 51 19.69 7.70 -6.67
N LEU A 52 18.57 7.00 -6.62
CA LEU A 52 18.45 5.66 -7.19
C LEU A 52 18.54 5.69 -8.73
N GLU A 53 17.88 6.65 -9.38
CA GLU A 53 17.96 6.85 -10.83
C GLU A 53 19.41 7.16 -11.28
N ASN A 54 20.13 8.00 -10.54
CA ASN A 54 21.54 8.29 -10.78
C ASN A 54 22.43 7.03 -10.64
N LYS A 55 21.96 6.01 -9.92
CA LYS A 55 22.61 4.70 -9.79
C LYS A 55 22.15 3.67 -10.82
N GLY A 56 21.33 4.09 -11.80
CA GLY A 56 20.89 3.26 -12.91
C GLY A 56 19.56 2.52 -12.67
N VAL A 57 18.86 2.78 -11.55
CA VAL A 57 17.50 2.23 -11.34
C VAL A 57 16.50 2.98 -12.22
N ARG A 58 15.58 2.26 -12.84
CA ARG A 58 14.53 2.82 -13.69
C ARG A 58 13.16 2.72 -13.01
N VAL A 59 12.37 3.77 -13.09
CA VAL A 59 11.00 3.77 -12.53
C VAL A 59 10.00 3.38 -13.61
N ILE A 60 9.12 2.43 -13.31
CA ILE A 60 8.00 1.98 -14.14
C ILE A 60 6.73 2.63 -13.59
N TYR A 61 5.95 3.30 -14.43
CA TYR A 61 4.76 4.03 -13.99
C TYR A 61 3.43 3.33 -14.28
N GLY A 62 3.44 2.09 -14.70
CA GLY A 62 2.19 1.36 -14.93
C GLY A 62 2.38 0.03 -15.63
N LYS A 63 1.26 -0.64 -15.87
CA LYS A 63 1.26 -1.95 -16.51
C LYS A 63 1.70 -1.89 -17.98
N GLU A 64 1.47 -0.78 -18.66
CA GLU A 64 1.91 -0.61 -20.06
C GLU A 64 3.43 -0.55 -20.16
N ASP A 65 4.08 0.22 -19.27
CA ASP A 65 5.56 0.22 -19.22
C ASP A 65 6.09 -1.17 -18.87
N LEU A 66 5.45 -1.85 -17.90
CA LEU A 66 5.84 -3.20 -17.48
C LEU A 66 5.79 -4.21 -18.64
N LYS A 67 4.78 -4.13 -19.52
CA LYS A 67 4.65 -5.02 -20.69
C LYS A 67 5.84 -4.95 -21.64
N SER A 68 6.53 -3.82 -21.69
CA SER A 68 7.68 -3.60 -22.56
C SER A 68 8.98 -4.18 -22.03
N ILE A 69 9.02 -4.63 -20.76
CA ILE A 69 10.21 -5.12 -20.09
C ILE A 69 10.34 -6.62 -20.32
N THR A 70 11.49 -7.04 -20.85
CA THR A 70 11.78 -8.45 -21.19
C THR A 70 12.80 -9.11 -20.29
N GLU A 71 13.59 -8.31 -19.54
CA GLU A 71 14.65 -8.81 -18.67
C GLU A 71 14.89 -7.86 -17.48
N GLY A 72 15.51 -8.37 -16.42
CA GLY A 72 15.92 -7.60 -15.25
C GLY A 72 15.12 -7.91 -13.99
N THR A 73 15.40 -7.11 -12.96
CA THR A 73 14.75 -7.21 -11.63
C THR A 73 13.72 -6.10 -11.47
N VAL A 74 12.49 -6.46 -11.15
CA VAL A 74 11.41 -5.52 -10.78
C VAL A 74 11.19 -5.53 -9.28
N ILE A 75 11.38 -4.38 -8.64
CA ILE A 75 11.19 -4.19 -7.20
C ILE A 75 9.84 -3.53 -6.96
N ILE A 76 8.97 -4.22 -6.20
CA ILE A 76 7.70 -3.66 -5.76
C ILE A 76 7.95 -2.62 -4.66
N ARG A 77 7.37 -1.43 -4.82
CA ARG A 77 7.47 -0.32 -3.86
C ARG A 77 6.87 -0.62 -2.50
N SER A 78 7.17 0.24 -1.50
CA SER A 78 6.70 0.07 -0.11
C SER A 78 5.17 0.01 0.05
N HIS A 79 4.42 0.65 -0.84
CA HIS A 79 2.95 0.68 -0.84
C HIS A 79 2.28 -0.60 -1.35
N GLY A 80 3.07 -1.52 -1.91
CA GLY A 80 2.55 -2.69 -2.61
C GLY A 80 1.89 -2.36 -3.94
N VAL A 81 1.38 -3.39 -4.58
CA VAL A 81 0.64 -3.33 -5.85
C VAL A 81 -0.51 -4.35 -5.82
N ASP A 82 -1.39 -4.30 -6.81
CA ASP A 82 -2.45 -5.29 -7.01
C ASP A 82 -1.88 -6.67 -7.39
N ARG A 83 -2.71 -7.71 -7.26
CA ARG A 83 -2.35 -9.10 -7.60
C ARG A 83 -1.95 -9.25 -9.07
N GLU A 84 -2.70 -8.62 -9.97
CA GLU A 84 -2.46 -8.71 -11.40
C GLU A 84 -1.03 -8.25 -11.76
N THR A 85 -0.55 -7.17 -11.13
CA THR A 85 0.82 -6.69 -11.33
C THR A 85 1.86 -7.73 -10.89
N TYR A 86 1.65 -8.45 -9.77
CA TYR A 86 2.53 -9.56 -9.37
C TYR A 86 2.55 -10.68 -10.42
N ASP A 87 1.38 -11.05 -10.92
CA ASP A 87 1.24 -12.13 -11.89
C ASP A 87 1.86 -11.74 -13.24
N MET A 88 1.71 -10.48 -13.66
CA MET A 88 2.37 -9.96 -14.86
C MET A 88 3.88 -10.07 -14.77
N ILE A 89 4.50 -9.58 -13.68
CA ILE A 89 5.96 -9.63 -13.50
C ILE A 89 6.46 -11.08 -13.57
N ARG A 90 5.75 -12.00 -12.91
CA ARG A 90 6.11 -13.42 -12.91
C ARG A 90 5.95 -14.09 -14.28
N SER A 91 4.84 -13.80 -14.97
CA SER A 91 4.55 -14.38 -16.29
C SER A 91 5.56 -13.97 -17.37
N GLN A 92 6.17 -12.78 -17.22
CA GLN A 92 7.23 -12.29 -18.10
C GLN A 92 8.60 -12.91 -17.76
N GLY A 93 8.72 -13.74 -16.73
CA GLY A 93 9.99 -14.33 -16.31
C GLY A 93 10.96 -13.35 -15.65
N LEU A 94 10.50 -12.16 -15.27
CA LEU A 94 11.30 -11.15 -14.58
C LEU A 94 11.59 -11.57 -13.13
N LYS A 95 12.75 -11.22 -12.62
CA LYS A 95 13.05 -11.39 -11.20
C LYS A 95 12.22 -10.40 -10.39
N LEU A 96 11.36 -10.92 -9.52
CA LEU A 96 10.53 -10.11 -8.65
C LEU A 96 11.14 -10.00 -7.25
N VAL A 97 11.34 -8.76 -6.80
CA VAL A 97 11.76 -8.44 -5.42
C VAL A 97 10.66 -7.61 -4.76
N ASP A 98 10.12 -8.11 -3.67
CA ASP A 98 8.98 -7.50 -3.01
C ASP A 98 9.40 -6.67 -1.78
N ALA A 99 9.52 -5.35 -1.97
CA ALA A 99 9.81 -4.39 -0.92
C ALA A 99 8.55 -3.83 -0.22
N THR A 100 7.36 -4.37 -0.51
CA THR A 100 6.11 -3.98 0.16
C THR A 100 6.26 -4.03 1.67
N CYS A 101 5.82 -2.96 2.35
CA CYS A 101 5.83 -2.90 3.81
C CYS A 101 5.05 -4.09 4.41
N PRO A 102 5.59 -4.79 5.43
CA PRO A 102 4.89 -5.93 6.06
C PRO A 102 3.49 -5.61 6.58
N PHE A 103 3.25 -4.37 7.03
CA PHE A 103 1.92 -3.91 7.44
C PHE A 103 0.96 -3.88 6.25
N VAL A 104 1.38 -3.37 5.11
CA VAL A 104 0.57 -3.37 3.86
C VAL A 104 0.31 -4.80 3.37
N LYS A 105 1.34 -5.67 3.40
CA LYS A 105 1.15 -7.10 3.07
C LYS A 105 0.10 -7.79 3.94
N LYS A 106 0.04 -7.43 5.23
CA LYS A 106 -0.99 -7.96 6.13
C LYS A 106 -2.39 -7.52 5.68
N ILE A 107 -2.54 -6.27 5.22
CA ILE A 107 -3.82 -5.78 4.69
C ILE A 107 -4.21 -6.57 3.45
N HIS A 108 -3.30 -6.74 2.49
CA HIS A 108 -3.53 -7.52 1.28
C HIS A 108 -4.07 -8.92 1.60
N ARG A 109 -3.41 -9.64 2.53
CA ARG A 109 -3.86 -10.98 2.97
C ARG A 109 -5.24 -10.94 3.63
N THR A 110 -5.47 -9.97 4.52
CA THR A 110 -6.77 -9.82 5.19
C THR A 110 -7.89 -9.59 4.18
N VAL A 111 -7.67 -8.70 3.20
CA VAL A 111 -8.65 -8.39 2.15
C VAL A 111 -8.91 -9.61 1.29
N GLU A 112 -7.86 -10.31 0.85
CA GLU A 112 -7.97 -11.54 0.08
C GLU A 112 -8.76 -12.63 0.83
N GLU A 113 -8.40 -12.90 2.08
CA GLU A 113 -9.06 -13.91 2.91
C GLU A 113 -10.53 -13.58 3.16
N LYS A 114 -10.83 -12.33 3.50
CA LYS A 114 -12.20 -11.89 3.79
C LYS A 114 -13.08 -11.83 2.54
N SER A 115 -12.56 -11.34 1.43
CA SER A 115 -13.31 -11.32 0.16
C SER A 115 -13.65 -12.75 -0.31
N ARG A 116 -12.71 -13.68 -0.24
CA ARG A 116 -12.97 -15.12 -0.51
C ARG A 116 -13.97 -15.75 0.43
N ALA A 117 -14.03 -15.28 1.67
CA ALA A 117 -15.03 -15.72 2.64
C ALA A 117 -16.41 -15.05 2.47
N GLY A 118 -16.64 -14.31 1.37
CA GLY A 118 -17.91 -13.70 1.02
C GLY A 118 -18.20 -12.35 1.69
N TYR A 119 -17.18 -11.73 2.32
CA TYR A 119 -17.32 -10.37 2.83
C TYR A 119 -17.17 -9.37 1.68
N ALA A 120 -18.02 -8.35 1.62
CA ALA A 120 -17.71 -7.15 0.87
C ALA A 120 -16.67 -6.32 1.64
N ILE A 121 -15.78 -5.66 0.93
CA ILE A 121 -14.66 -4.93 1.52
C ILE A 121 -14.95 -3.42 1.52
N ILE A 122 -14.71 -2.78 2.65
CA ILE A 122 -14.67 -1.33 2.75
C ILE A 122 -13.23 -0.92 3.04
N ILE A 123 -12.66 -0.07 2.19
CA ILE A 123 -11.33 0.51 2.36
C ILE A 123 -11.51 1.98 2.73
N ILE A 124 -11.16 2.36 3.95
CA ILE A 124 -11.16 3.76 4.38
C ILE A 124 -9.80 4.37 4.01
N GLY A 125 -9.79 5.26 3.02
CA GLY A 125 -8.58 5.86 2.47
C GLY A 125 -8.85 6.69 1.22
N ASN A 126 -7.79 7.31 0.69
CA ASN A 126 -7.86 8.06 -0.56
C ASN A 126 -7.82 7.10 -1.76
N GLU A 127 -8.84 7.12 -2.60
CA GLU A 127 -8.96 6.22 -3.77
C GLU A 127 -7.77 6.35 -4.72
N ASP A 128 -7.26 7.55 -4.95
CA ASP A 128 -6.13 7.78 -5.86
C ASP A 128 -4.78 7.35 -5.29
N HIS A 129 -4.74 6.99 -4.01
CA HIS A 129 -3.47 6.63 -3.37
C HIS A 129 -3.02 5.22 -3.79
N PRO A 130 -1.73 5.04 -4.18
CA PRO A 130 -1.20 3.76 -4.65
C PRO A 130 -1.40 2.57 -3.71
N GLU A 131 -1.36 2.81 -2.39
CA GLU A 131 -1.62 1.77 -1.38
C GLU A 131 -3.06 1.28 -1.44
N VAL A 132 -4.03 2.21 -1.57
CA VAL A 132 -5.46 1.89 -1.64
C VAL A 132 -5.78 1.13 -2.92
N GLN A 133 -5.23 1.54 -4.06
CA GLN A 133 -5.35 0.80 -5.32
C GLN A 133 -4.73 -0.60 -5.23
N GLY A 134 -3.57 -0.71 -4.60
CA GLY A 134 -2.95 -2.00 -4.30
C GLY A 134 -3.88 -2.89 -3.48
N ILE A 135 -4.41 -2.39 -2.35
CA ILE A 135 -5.33 -3.13 -1.47
C ILE A 135 -6.58 -3.57 -2.22
N LYS A 136 -7.21 -2.67 -3.01
CA LYS A 136 -8.40 -2.97 -3.83
C LYS A 136 -8.15 -4.16 -4.75
N GLY A 137 -7.00 -4.23 -5.39
CA GLY A 137 -6.63 -5.28 -6.33
C GLY A 137 -6.38 -6.67 -5.71
N TRP A 138 -6.46 -6.81 -4.38
CA TRP A 138 -6.45 -8.10 -3.68
C TRP A 138 -7.83 -8.60 -3.30
N SER A 139 -8.87 -7.79 -3.51
CA SER A 139 -10.25 -8.21 -3.25
C SER A 139 -10.81 -9.01 -4.42
N GLU A 140 -11.52 -10.09 -4.10
CA GLU A 140 -12.27 -10.92 -5.05
C GLU A 140 -13.80 -10.70 -4.90
N SER A 141 -14.23 -9.64 -4.19
CA SER A 141 -15.62 -9.31 -3.94
C SER A 141 -15.91 -7.84 -4.16
N ASP A 142 -17.19 -7.44 -3.96
CA ASP A 142 -17.57 -6.02 -3.98
C ASP A 142 -16.67 -5.23 -3.05
N THR A 143 -16.05 -4.15 -3.55
CA THR A 143 -15.12 -3.32 -2.80
C THR A 143 -15.52 -1.85 -2.92
N TYR A 144 -15.67 -1.21 -1.77
CA TYR A 144 -16.07 0.18 -1.63
C TYR A 144 -14.92 0.96 -1.01
N ILE A 145 -14.60 2.12 -1.57
CA ILE A 145 -13.60 3.03 -1.02
C ILE A 145 -14.32 4.26 -0.53
N MET A 146 -13.93 4.75 0.63
CA MET A 146 -14.47 5.97 1.21
C MET A 146 -13.42 6.72 2.02
N ASN A 147 -13.46 8.05 1.97
CA ASN A 147 -12.48 8.95 2.56
C ASN A 147 -13.10 9.96 3.52
N THR A 148 -14.43 10.09 3.51
CA THR A 148 -15.18 11.08 4.31
C THR A 148 -16.32 10.47 5.11
N GLU A 149 -16.73 11.18 6.17
CA GLU A 149 -17.88 10.79 7.00
C GLU A 149 -19.18 10.81 6.18
N GLU A 150 -19.34 11.79 5.26
CA GLU A 150 -20.49 11.91 4.37
C GLU A 150 -20.62 10.71 3.42
N GLU A 151 -19.51 10.17 2.92
CA GLU A 151 -19.51 8.94 2.13
C GLU A 151 -19.93 7.74 2.97
N ALA A 152 -19.47 7.64 4.21
CA ALA A 152 -19.90 6.60 5.15
C ALA A 152 -21.40 6.73 5.50
N GLU A 153 -21.92 7.95 5.65
CA GLU A 153 -23.35 8.20 5.87
C GLU A 153 -24.23 7.80 4.69
N LYS A 154 -23.76 8.08 3.47
CA LYS A 154 -24.50 7.73 2.23
C LYS A 154 -24.36 6.26 1.86
N PHE A 155 -23.38 5.55 2.40
CA PHE A 155 -23.13 4.15 2.08
C PHE A 155 -24.36 3.29 2.44
N SER A 156 -24.76 2.46 1.48
CA SER A 156 -25.84 1.49 1.64
C SER A 156 -25.53 0.23 0.83
N ILE A 157 -25.82 -0.91 1.39
CA ILE A 157 -25.64 -2.22 0.76
C ILE A 157 -26.84 -3.12 1.13
N PHE A 158 -27.07 -4.18 0.35
CA PHE A 158 -28.16 -5.11 0.60
C PHE A 158 -28.09 -5.70 2.01
N PRO A 159 -29.25 -5.80 2.72
CA PRO A 159 -29.31 -6.44 4.03
C PRO A 159 -28.73 -7.86 4.00
N GLY A 160 -28.04 -8.24 5.08
CA GLY A 160 -27.47 -9.56 5.24
C GLY A 160 -26.08 -9.78 4.60
N LYS A 161 -25.56 -8.82 3.84
CA LYS A 161 -24.14 -8.87 3.42
C LYS A 161 -23.22 -8.62 4.61
N LYS A 162 -22.15 -9.41 4.68
CA LYS A 162 -21.07 -9.23 5.65
C LYS A 162 -20.07 -8.21 5.12
N LEU A 163 -19.56 -7.35 5.98
CA LEU A 163 -18.61 -6.30 5.65
C LEU A 163 -17.29 -6.51 6.39
N CYS A 164 -16.17 -6.34 5.70
CA CYS A 164 -14.87 -6.19 6.32
C CYS A 164 -14.35 -4.78 6.07
N VAL A 165 -14.08 -4.04 7.14
CA VAL A 165 -13.57 -2.67 7.08
C VAL A 165 -12.07 -2.69 7.36
N VAL A 166 -11.28 -2.11 6.45
CA VAL A 166 -9.84 -1.86 6.59
C VAL A 166 -9.53 -0.39 6.32
N ALA A 167 -8.37 0.08 6.68
CA ALA A 167 -7.92 1.44 6.42
C ALA A 167 -6.58 1.48 5.68
N GLN A 168 -6.35 2.55 4.94
CA GLN A 168 -5.03 2.96 4.51
C GLN A 168 -4.12 3.16 5.72
N THR A 169 -2.87 2.67 5.66
CA THR A 169 -1.96 2.66 6.81
C THR A 169 -1.66 4.04 7.39
N THR A 170 -1.78 5.08 6.59
CA THR A 170 -1.53 6.48 6.95
C THR A 170 -2.79 7.29 7.22
N PHE A 171 -3.96 6.65 7.29
CA PHE A 171 -5.22 7.35 7.54
C PHE A 171 -5.28 7.95 8.95
N ASN A 172 -6.09 8.99 9.15
CA ASN A 172 -6.27 9.60 10.46
C ASN A 172 -7.11 8.70 11.36
N TYR A 173 -6.58 8.34 12.54
CA TYR A 173 -7.21 7.41 13.46
C TYR A 173 -8.60 7.90 13.94
N LYS A 174 -8.72 9.18 14.32
CA LYS A 174 -9.99 9.75 14.81
C LYS A 174 -11.08 9.76 13.73
N LYS A 175 -10.70 10.06 12.48
CA LYS A 175 -11.64 9.97 11.35
C LYS A 175 -12.05 8.53 11.07
N PHE A 176 -11.11 7.59 11.14
CA PHE A 176 -11.41 6.17 10.98
C PHE A 176 -12.44 5.69 11.99
N ASP A 177 -12.24 5.97 13.28
CA ASP A 177 -13.18 5.57 14.35
C ASP A 177 -14.59 6.13 14.12
N LYS A 178 -14.71 7.42 13.75
CA LYS A 178 -16.00 8.04 13.44
C LYS A 178 -16.69 7.36 12.25
N MET A 179 -15.97 7.10 11.17
CA MET A 179 -16.52 6.44 9.99
C MET A 179 -16.98 5.01 10.32
N VAL A 180 -16.20 4.28 11.12
CA VAL A 180 -16.59 2.95 11.61
C VAL A 180 -17.87 3.02 12.46
N GLU A 181 -18.00 4.00 13.36
CA GLU A 181 -19.22 4.20 14.15
C GLU A 181 -20.45 4.47 13.26
N ILE A 182 -20.31 5.29 12.22
CA ILE A 182 -21.38 5.58 11.26
C ILE A 182 -21.83 4.30 10.56
N ILE A 183 -20.87 3.49 10.07
CA ILE A 183 -21.18 2.23 9.38
C ILE A 183 -21.81 1.22 10.33
N ALA A 184 -21.34 1.12 11.57
CA ALA A 184 -21.87 0.21 12.59
C ALA A 184 -23.32 0.51 12.98
N LYS A 185 -23.71 1.80 13.03
CA LYS A 185 -25.10 2.21 13.31
C LYS A 185 -26.10 1.71 12.26
N LYS A 186 -25.63 1.33 11.07
CA LYS A 186 -26.49 0.81 9.99
C LYS A 186 -26.86 -0.67 10.17
N ARG A 187 -26.41 -1.32 11.27
CA ARG A 187 -26.74 -2.70 11.66
C ARG A 187 -26.31 -3.77 10.63
N TYR A 188 -25.20 -3.55 9.92
CA TYR A 188 -24.58 -4.59 9.12
C TYR A 188 -23.79 -5.57 9.99
N ASP A 189 -23.59 -6.79 9.49
CA ASP A 189 -22.62 -7.74 10.08
C ASP A 189 -21.20 -7.30 9.65
N ILE A 190 -20.51 -6.59 10.56
CA ILE A 190 -19.21 -5.98 10.25
C ILE A 190 -18.07 -6.59 11.04
N VAL A 191 -16.95 -6.80 10.37
CA VAL A 191 -15.64 -7.06 10.96
C VAL A 191 -14.74 -5.86 10.67
N VAL A 192 -14.26 -5.21 11.72
CA VAL A 192 -13.35 -4.06 11.59
C VAL A 192 -11.94 -4.52 11.90
N VAL A 193 -11.02 -4.31 10.97
CA VAL A 193 -9.60 -4.55 11.14
C VAL A 193 -8.87 -3.22 11.08
N ASN A 194 -8.48 -2.69 12.24
CA ASN A 194 -7.68 -1.46 12.25
C ASN A 194 -6.30 -1.76 11.67
N THR A 195 -6.05 -1.20 10.50
CA THR A 195 -4.81 -1.38 9.74
C THR A 195 -3.94 -0.12 9.69
N ILE A 196 -4.31 0.92 10.43
CA ILE A 196 -3.48 2.12 10.59
C ILE A 196 -2.18 1.73 11.29
N CYS A 197 -1.06 2.15 10.73
CA CYS A 197 0.24 1.72 11.21
C CYS A 197 0.66 2.51 12.47
N ASN A 198 1.31 1.85 13.43
CA ASN A 198 1.77 2.47 14.68
C ASN A 198 2.68 3.68 14.44
N ALA A 199 3.58 3.63 13.44
CA ALA A 199 4.44 4.75 13.12
C ALA A 199 3.64 6.00 12.68
N THR A 200 2.46 5.81 12.07
CA THR A 200 1.55 6.91 11.75
C THR A 200 0.90 7.46 13.02
N ASN A 201 0.40 6.59 13.88
CA ASN A 201 -0.22 6.98 15.14
C ASN A 201 0.76 7.72 16.07
N GLU A 202 1.97 7.19 16.24
CA GLU A 202 3.02 7.81 17.04
C GLU A 202 3.34 9.24 16.58
N ARG A 203 3.44 9.45 15.25
CA ARG A 203 3.69 10.77 14.67
C ARG A 203 2.50 11.72 14.83
N GLN A 204 1.28 11.22 14.68
CA GLN A 204 0.07 12.04 14.87
C GLN A 204 -0.11 12.47 16.35
N VAL A 205 0.37 11.66 17.29
CA VAL A 205 0.33 11.99 18.72
C VAL A 205 1.45 12.95 19.12
N GLU A 206 2.62 12.85 18.46
CA GLU A 206 3.78 13.72 18.74
C GLU A 206 3.61 15.12 18.14
N ALA A 207 2.87 15.28 17.03
CA ALA A 207 2.63 16.54 16.35
C ALA A 207 1.54 17.37 17.04
#